data_3a5c61c8efa998ccd8c944a73e749ce3
#
_entry.id   3a5c61c8efa998ccd8c944a73e749ce3
#
_cell.length_a   1.000
_cell.length_b   1.000
_cell.length_c   1.000
_cell.angle_alpha   90.00
_cell.angle_beta   90.00
_cell.angle_gamma   90.00
#
_symmetry.space_group_name_H-M   'P 1'
#
loop_
_entity.id
_entity.type
_entity.pdbx_description
1 polymer ?
#
loop_
_entity_poly.entity_id
_entity_poly.type
_entity_poly.pdbx_seq_one_letter_code
_entity_poly.pdbx_strand_id
1 'polypeptide(L)'
;LLLFIAIRNLVSADKKTSKARAKFNLINIAVVGVLVGISSGLLGVGGGVFIILILTAIFGFSMIEAIGISSVFISLTSIGGTVSYIISGWGVNPFPYSLGYVSLVNFAVIAIFSVPLAYYGAKIAHNVPEKRLKQIFGLVVLYISLKMLGVVP
;
A
#
# COMPACT_ATOMS: atom_id res chain seq x y z
N LEU A 1 -6.22 -7.89 12.73
CA LEU A 1 -5.13 -6.92 12.83
C LEU A 1 -5.48 -5.61 12.11
N LEU A 2 -5.88 -5.67 10.83
CA LEU A 2 -6.28 -4.49 10.03
C LEU A 2 -7.41 -3.71 10.69
N LEU A 3 -8.44 -4.39 11.20
CA LEU A 3 -9.57 -3.76 11.88
C LEU A 3 -9.14 -2.99 13.13
N PHE A 4 -8.28 -3.57 13.96
CA PHE A 4 -7.76 -2.94 15.17
C PHE A 4 -6.96 -1.68 14.84
N ILE A 5 -6.11 -1.73 13.81
CA ILE A 5 -5.30 -0.60 13.39
C ILE A 5 -6.17 0.48 12.73
N ALA A 6 -7.20 0.11 11.96
CA ALA A 6 -8.14 1.05 11.35
C ALA A 6 -8.93 1.84 12.43
N ILE A 7 -9.46 1.15 13.44
CA ILE A 7 -10.16 1.79 14.57
C ILE A 7 -9.21 2.71 15.35
N ARG A 8 -7.98 2.27 15.61
CA ARG A 8 -6.98 3.10 16.29
C ARG A 8 -6.64 4.36 15.50
N ASN A 9 -6.50 4.29 14.18
CA ASN A 9 -6.25 5.46 13.33
C ASN A 9 -7.42 6.44 13.31
N LEU A 10 -8.66 5.95 13.31
CA LEU A 10 -9.85 6.79 13.38
C LEU A 10 -9.94 7.52 14.73
N VAL A 11 -9.68 6.82 15.82
CA VAL A 11 -9.71 7.39 17.19
C VAL A 11 -8.50 8.31 17.44
N SER A 12 -7.34 8.02 16.87
CA SER A 12 -6.11 8.82 17.04
C SER A 12 -5.98 9.98 16.05
N ALA A 13 -6.97 10.23 15.19
CA ALA A 13 -6.96 11.33 14.23
C ALA A 13 -6.84 12.71 14.90
N ASP A 14 -7.11 12.82 16.21
CA ASP A 14 -7.07 14.06 16.97
C ASP A 14 -5.74 14.28 17.76
N LYS A 15 -4.89 13.26 17.85
CA LYS A 15 -3.57 13.45 18.48
C LYS A 15 -2.60 14.02 17.46
N LYS A 16 -2.19 15.27 17.65
CA LYS A 16 -1.03 15.86 16.98
C LYS A 16 0.12 14.87 17.04
N THR A 17 0.64 14.50 15.89
CA THR A 17 1.76 13.57 15.72
C THR A 17 2.93 14.10 16.57
N SER A 18 3.10 13.55 17.77
CA SER A 18 4.26 13.83 18.59
C SER A 18 5.47 13.28 17.83
N LYS A 19 6.48 14.12 17.62
CA LYS A 19 7.74 13.81 16.95
C LYS A 19 8.61 12.82 17.73
N ALA A 20 8.04 11.74 18.21
CA ALA A 20 8.80 10.60 18.68
C ALA A 20 9.22 9.79 17.44
N ARG A 21 10.20 10.30 16.68
CA ARG A 21 10.95 9.46 15.73
C ARG A 21 11.57 8.34 16.57
N ALA A 22 10.94 7.17 16.54
CA ALA A 22 11.54 5.98 17.12
C ALA A 22 12.95 5.86 16.53
N LYS A 23 13.96 5.62 17.38
CA LYS A 23 15.33 5.40 16.91
C LYS A 23 15.32 4.25 15.92
N PHE A 24 15.61 4.55 14.67
CA PHE A 24 15.69 3.58 13.60
C PHE A 24 16.89 2.66 13.86
N ASN A 25 16.63 1.50 14.42
CA ASN A 25 17.61 0.43 14.45
C ASN A 25 17.41 -0.41 13.18
N LEU A 26 18.47 -0.62 12.41
CA LEU A 26 18.42 -1.36 11.13
C LEU A 26 17.75 -2.72 11.29
N ILE A 27 17.97 -3.38 12.42
CA ILE A 27 17.37 -4.68 12.76
C ILE A 27 15.84 -4.55 12.88
N ASN A 28 15.34 -3.51 13.54
CA ASN A 28 13.90 -3.30 13.70
C ASN A 28 13.21 -3.04 12.35
N ILE A 29 13.88 -2.30 11.47
CA ILE A 29 13.38 -2.04 10.11
C ILE A 29 13.33 -3.34 9.31
N ALA A 30 14.38 -4.17 9.38
CA ALA A 30 14.42 -5.44 8.68
C ALA A 30 13.33 -6.40 9.16
N VAL A 31 13.13 -6.53 10.47
CA VAL A 31 12.09 -7.38 11.06
C VAL A 31 10.69 -6.91 10.64
N VAL A 32 10.43 -5.61 10.71
CA VAL A 32 9.15 -5.04 10.26
C VAL A 32 8.97 -5.26 8.76
N GLY A 33 10.01 -5.08 7.95
CA GLY A 33 9.98 -5.32 6.51
C GLY A 33 9.63 -6.75 6.15
N VAL A 34 10.24 -7.73 6.83
CA VAL A 34 9.95 -9.17 6.63
C VAL A 34 8.50 -9.49 7.03
N LEU A 35 8.04 -9.02 8.18
CA LEU A 35 6.66 -9.24 8.62
C LEU A 35 5.63 -8.62 7.68
N VAL A 36 5.90 -7.41 7.20
CA VAL A 36 5.05 -6.74 6.19
C VAL A 36 5.07 -7.50 4.88
N GLY A 37 6.25 -7.95 4.44
CA GLY A 37 6.41 -8.71 3.19
C GLY A 37 5.61 -10.02 3.22
N ILE A 38 5.73 -10.81 4.28
CA ILE A 38 4.99 -12.06 4.45
C ILE A 38 3.48 -11.79 4.51
N SER A 39 3.05 -10.85 5.35
CA SER A 39 1.64 -10.51 5.50
C SER A 39 1.03 -9.99 4.18
N SER A 40 1.79 -9.20 3.45
CA SER A 40 1.40 -8.64 2.15
C SER A 40 1.29 -9.70 1.07
N GLY A 41 2.25 -10.63 1.03
CA GLY A 41 2.24 -11.75 0.09
C GLY A 41 1.05 -12.68 0.31
N LEU A 42 0.76 -13.02 1.57
CA LEU A 42 -0.37 -13.87 1.93
C LEU A 42 -1.73 -13.24 1.63
N LEU A 43 -1.86 -11.93 1.84
CA LEU A 43 -3.14 -11.22 1.67
C LEU A 43 -3.33 -10.64 0.27
N GLY A 44 -2.29 -10.64 -0.58
CA GLY A 44 -2.36 -10.09 -1.95
C GLY A 44 -2.61 -8.57 -2.02
N VAL A 45 -2.44 -7.84 -0.92
CA VAL A 45 -2.75 -6.39 -0.83
C VAL A 45 -1.59 -5.50 -1.28
N GLY A 46 -0.45 -6.08 -1.67
CA GLY A 46 0.70 -5.33 -2.21
C GLY A 46 1.53 -4.54 -1.20
N GLY A 47 1.35 -4.76 0.11
CA GLY A 47 2.21 -4.18 1.18
C GLY A 47 2.05 -2.70 1.48
N GLY A 48 1.62 -1.89 0.52
CA GLY A 48 1.56 -0.43 0.68
C GLY A 48 0.66 0.03 1.80
N VAL A 49 -0.51 -0.57 1.95
CA VAL A 49 -1.46 -0.26 3.04
C VAL A 49 -0.83 -0.58 4.40
N PHE A 50 -0.15 -1.71 4.53
CA PHE A 50 0.53 -2.10 5.78
C PHE A 50 1.66 -1.14 6.14
N ILE A 51 2.45 -0.72 5.15
CA ILE A 51 3.53 0.25 5.36
C ILE A 51 2.97 1.58 5.83
N ILE A 52 1.93 2.11 5.18
CA ILE A 52 1.28 3.35 5.60
C ILE A 52 0.77 3.23 7.05
N LEU A 53 0.11 2.12 7.39
CA LEU A 53 -0.40 1.89 8.73
C LEU A 53 0.72 1.82 9.78
N ILE A 54 1.81 1.12 9.50
CA ILE A 54 2.96 0.98 10.39
C ILE A 54 3.69 2.33 10.56
N LEU A 55 3.95 3.03 9.47
CA LEU A 55 4.62 4.32 9.51
C LEU A 55 3.81 5.36 10.29
N THR A 56 2.50 5.40 10.09
CA THR A 56 1.63 6.36 10.79
C THR A 56 1.36 5.95 12.24
N ALA A 57 1.12 4.66 12.50
CA ALA A 57 0.69 4.20 13.82
C ALA A 57 1.83 3.92 14.79
N ILE A 58 2.98 3.43 14.29
CA ILE A 58 4.14 3.05 15.13
C ILE A 58 5.22 4.12 15.09
N PHE A 59 5.56 4.58 13.89
CA PHE A 59 6.68 5.51 13.71
C PHE A 59 6.27 7.00 13.77
N GLY A 60 4.96 7.29 13.81
CA GLY A 60 4.47 8.67 13.96
C GLY A 60 4.72 9.57 12.74
N PHE A 61 4.91 8.99 11.54
CA PHE A 61 5.02 9.78 10.30
C PHE A 61 3.68 10.44 9.96
N SER A 62 3.74 11.60 9.31
CA SER A 62 2.55 12.20 8.73
C SER A 62 1.97 11.29 7.63
N MET A 63 0.67 11.43 7.35
CA MET A 63 0.02 10.61 6.33
C MET A 63 0.65 10.79 4.94
N ILE A 64 1.03 12.02 4.59
CA ILE A 64 1.65 12.34 3.30
C ILE A 64 3.05 11.72 3.19
N GLU A 65 3.87 11.81 4.24
CA GLU A 65 5.18 11.17 4.29
C GLU A 65 5.05 9.64 4.17
N ALA A 66 4.11 9.03 4.88
CA ALA A 66 3.87 7.60 4.84
C ALA A 66 3.42 7.13 3.45
N ILE A 67 2.56 7.90 2.76
CA ILE A 67 2.15 7.62 1.37
C ILE A 67 3.36 7.73 0.43
N GLY A 68 4.19 8.76 0.57
CA GLY A 68 5.39 8.92 -0.25
C GLY A 68 6.36 7.75 -0.10
N ILE A 69 6.67 7.34 1.14
CA ILE A 69 7.55 6.21 1.42
C ILE A 69 6.96 4.90 0.88
N SER A 70 5.66 4.68 1.08
CA SER A 70 5.00 3.48 0.60
C SER A 70 4.96 3.40 -0.93
N SER A 71 4.84 4.53 -1.62
CA SER A 71 4.86 4.59 -3.10
C SER A 71 6.21 4.15 -3.67
N VAL A 72 7.32 4.59 -3.08
CA VAL A 72 8.66 4.13 -3.48
C VAL A 72 8.81 2.62 -3.24
N PHE A 73 8.35 2.14 -2.08
CA PHE A 73 8.42 0.72 -1.76
C PHE A 73 7.58 -0.13 -2.72
N ILE A 74 6.34 0.29 -3.04
CA ILE A 74 5.48 -0.40 -4.01
C ILE A 74 6.14 -0.41 -5.39
N SER A 75 6.77 0.68 -5.81
CA SER A 75 7.46 0.74 -7.10
C SER A 75 8.60 -0.28 -7.19
N LEU A 76 9.41 -0.41 -6.15
CA LEU A 76 10.49 -1.38 -6.10
C LEU A 76 9.97 -2.83 -6.08
N THR A 77 8.96 -3.11 -5.27
CA THR A 77 8.37 -4.45 -5.16
C THR A 77 7.64 -4.86 -6.44
N SER A 78 6.98 -3.93 -7.13
CA SER A 78 6.29 -4.21 -8.39
C SER A 78 7.26 -4.54 -9.53
N ILE A 79 8.43 -3.90 -9.58
CA ILE A 79 9.50 -4.28 -10.53
C ILE A 79 9.93 -5.73 -10.28
N GLY A 80 10.26 -6.07 -9.02
CA GLY A 80 10.64 -7.44 -8.66
C GLY A 80 9.56 -8.47 -8.96
N GLY A 81 8.31 -8.15 -8.63
CA GLY A 81 7.15 -9.00 -8.94
C GLY A 81 6.96 -9.21 -10.43
N THR A 82 7.03 -8.16 -11.23
CA THR A 82 6.90 -8.23 -12.70
C THR A 82 7.98 -9.11 -13.31
N VAL A 83 9.25 -8.92 -12.92
CA VAL A 83 10.37 -9.76 -13.36
C VAL A 83 10.13 -11.22 -12.98
N SER A 84 9.67 -11.49 -11.77
CA SER A 84 9.36 -12.85 -11.31
C SER A 84 8.27 -13.50 -12.16
N TYR A 85 7.18 -12.79 -12.48
CA TYR A 85 6.10 -13.30 -13.34
C TYR A 85 6.55 -13.53 -14.78
N ILE A 86 7.45 -12.70 -15.32
CA ILE A 86 8.03 -12.91 -16.65
C ILE A 86 8.88 -14.19 -16.66
N ILE A 87 9.77 -14.36 -15.67
CA ILE A 87 10.66 -15.51 -15.59
C ILE A 87 9.87 -16.80 -15.35
N SER A 88 8.93 -16.80 -14.41
CA SER A 88 8.12 -17.98 -14.08
C SER A 88 7.19 -18.42 -15.20
N GLY A 89 6.79 -17.49 -16.06
CA GLY A 89 5.95 -17.77 -17.23
C GLY A 89 6.73 -17.91 -18.54
N TRP A 90 8.07 -17.97 -18.49
CA TRP A 90 8.88 -18.04 -19.70
C TRP A 90 8.55 -19.28 -20.51
N GLY A 91 8.19 -19.11 -21.78
CA GLY A 91 7.76 -20.19 -22.65
C GLY A 91 6.29 -20.60 -22.52
N VAL A 92 5.56 -20.08 -21.53
CA VAL A 92 4.12 -20.24 -21.40
C VAL A 92 3.46 -18.95 -21.86
N ASN A 93 2.90 -18.93 -23.07
CA ASN A 93 2.20 -17.74 -23.60
C ASN A 93 0.68 -17.94 -23.47
N PRO A 94 0.09 -17.69 -22.30
CA PRO A 94 -1.34 -17.94 -22.06
C PRO A 94 -2.25 -16.99 -22.86
N PHE A 95 -1.71 -15.85 -23.31
CA PHE A 95 -2.47 -14.85 -24.08
C PHE A 95 -1.63 -14.31 -25.24
N PRO A 96 -2.25 -13.86 -26.35
CA PRO A 96 -1.57 -13.16 -27.42
C PRO A 96 -0.94 -11.86 -26.85
N TYR A 97 0.30 -11.55 -27.24
CA TYR A 97 1.07 -10.43 -26.75
C TYR A 97 1.38 -10.46 -25.23
N SER A 98 1.70 -11.63 -24.70
CA SER A 98 2.18 -11.78 -23.32
C SER A 98 3.70 -12.03 -23.28
N LEU A 99 4.35 -11.51 -22.25
CA LEU A 99 5.71 -11.85 -21.84
C LEU A 99 5.61 -12.70 -20.56
N GLY A 100 5.75 -14.02 -20.71
CA GLY A 100 5.45 -14.95 -19.63
C GLY A 100 4.00 -14.82 -19.18
N TYR A 101 3.77 -14.61 -17.89
CA TYR A 101 2.42 -14.40 -17.35
C TYR A 101 1.95 -12.93 -17.42
N VAL A 102 2.76 -12.01 -17.95
CA VAL A 102 2.41 -10.58 -18.04
C VAL A 102 1.79 -10.28 -19.40
N SER A 103 0.51 -9.91 -19.42
CA SER A 103 -0.19 -9.44 -20.63
C SER A 103 0.14 -7.97 -20.89
N LEU A 104 0.83 -7.70 -22.01
CA LEU A 104 1.20 -6.33 -22.41
C LEU A 104 -0.02 -5.47 -22.74
N VAL A 105 -1.07 -6.07 -23.30
CA VAL A 105 -2.31 -5.35 -23.64
C VAL A 105 -3.01 -4.87 -22.37
N ASN A 106 -3.19 -5.76 -21.39
CA ASN A 106 -3.81 -5.41 -20.12
C ASN A 106 -2.96 -4.38 -19.36
N PHE A 107 -1.63 -4.53 -19.37
CA PHE A 107 -0.73 -3.55 -18.80
C PHE A 107 -0.90 -2.16 -19.44
N ALA A 108 -0.92 -2.06 -20.76
CA ALA A 108 -1.06 -0.80 -21.47
C ALA A 108 -2.41 -0.13 -21.14
N VAL A 109 -3.51 -0.88 -21.20
CA VAL A 109 -4.84 -0.34 -20.88
C VAL A 109 -4.90 0.17 -19.44
N ILE A 110 -4.43 -0.62 -18.48
CA ILE A 110 -4.42 -0.20 -17.07
C ILE A 110 -3.52 1.03 -16.88
N ALA A 111 -2.33 1.06 -17.49
CA ALA A 111 -1.39 2.17 -17.35
C ALA A 111 -1.94 3.49 -17.89
N ILE A 112 -2.60 3.47 -19.06
CA ILE A 112 -3.19 4.66 -19.70
C ILE A 112 -4.21 5.32 -18.77
N PHE A 113 -5.01 4.56 -18.05
CA PHE A 113 -6.02 5.11 -17.14
C PHE A 113 -5.48 5.39 -15.73
N SER A 114 -4.64 4.49 -15.19
CA SER A 114 -4.18 4.61 -13.81
C SER A 114 -3.17 5.75 -13.62
N VAL A 115 -2.28 6.01 -14.58
CA VAL A 115 -1.25 7.05 -14.43
C VAL A 115 -1.86 8.45 -14.32
N PRO A 116 -2.77 8.89 -15.21
CA PRO A 116 -3.43 10.19 -15.05
C PRO A 116 -4.24 10.29 -13.77
N LEU A 117 -5.02 9.24 -13.43
CA LEU A 117 -5.82 9.24 -12.21
C LEU A 117 -4.95 9.31 -10.95
N ALA A 118 -3.82 8.61 -10.92
CA ALA A 118 -2.87 8.67 -9.81
C ALA A 118 -2.27 10.08 -9.65
N TYR A 119 -1.93 10.75 -10.75
CA TYR A 119 -1.44 12.13 -10.72
C TYR A 119 -2.48 13.10 -10.13
N TYR A 120 -3.73 13.04 -10.60
CA TYR A 120 -4.82 13.86 -10.05
C TYR A 120 -5.12 13.50 -8.59
N GLY A 121 -5.11 12.21 -8.25
CA GLY A 121 -5.28 11.75 -6.87
C GLY A 121 -4.21 12.29 -5.92
N ALA A 122 -2.95 12.26 -6.32
CA ALA A 122 -1.85 12.81 -5.55
C ALA A 122 -1.99 14.35 -5.37
N LYS A 123 -2.36 15.07 -6.42
CA LYS A 123 -2.60 16.52 -6.36
C LYS A 123 -3.72 16.88 -5.39
N ILE A 124 -4.80 16.13 -5.40
CA ILE A 124 -5.92 16.31 -4.46
C ILE A 124 -5.46 16.01 -3.03
N ALA A 125 -4.73 14.91 -2.82
CA ALA A 125 -4.25 14.50 -1.50
C ALA A 125 -3.35 15.55 -0.84
N HIS A 126 -2.51 16.26 -1.61
CA HIS A 126 -1.70 17.35 -1.10
C HIS A 126 -2.49 18.58 -0.65
N ASN A 127 -3.69 18.80 -1.21
CA ASN A 127 -4.55 19.94 -0.87
C ASN A 127 -5.54 19.61 0.27
N VAL A 128 -5.65 18.35 0.68
CA VAL A 128 -6.56 17.91 1.74
C VAL A 128 -5.85 17.96 3.10
N PRO A 129 -6.50 18.51 4.15
CA PRO A 129 -5.93 18.47 5.49
C PRO A 129 -5.63 17.02 5.95
N GLU A 130 -4.49 16.83 6.61
CA GLU A 130 -4.01 15.51 7.05
C GLU A 130 -5.07 14.74 7.87
N LYS A 131 -5.85 15.42 8.69
CA LYS A 131 -6.95 14.83 9.47
C LYS A 131 -7.99 14.15 8.57
N ARG A 132 -8.43 14.83 7.52
CA ARG A 132 -9.40 14.27 6.55
C ARG A 132 -8.81 13.12 5.76
N LEU A 133 -7.55 13.23 5.35
CA LEU A 133 -6.85 12.17 4.63
C LEU A 133 -6.77 10.88 5.47
N LYS A 134 -6.43 11.01 6.76
CA LYS A 134 -6.43 9.89 7.72
C LYS A 134 -7.82 9.27 7.88
N GLN A 135 -8.86 10.09 7.95
CA GLN A 135 -10.24 9.60 8.09
C GLN A 135 -10.71 8.84 6.86
N ILE A 136 -10.49 9.40 5.66
CA ILE A 136 -10.84 8.73 4.39
C ILE A 136 -10.10 7.40 4.27
N PHE A 137 -8.80 7.39 4.51
CA PHE A 137 -8.00 6.17 4.48
C PHE A 137 -8.48 5.13 5.51
N GLY A 138 -8.76 5.57 6.74
CA GLY A 138 -9.30 4.71 7.78
C GLY A 138 -10.65 4.08 7.41
N LEU A 139 -11.55 4.84 6.80
CA LEU A 139 -12.84 4.34 6.31
C LEU A 139 -12.68 3.29 5.19
N VAL A 140 -11.78 3.56 4.23
CA VAL A 140 -11.50 2.60 3.15
C VAL A 140 -10.93 1.29 3.69
N VAL A 141 -9.95 1.37 4.61
CA VAL A 141 -9.36 0.18 5.24
C VAL A 141 -10.39 -0.56 6.09
N LEU A 142 -11.27 0.15 6.79
CA LEU A 142 -12.37 -0.43 7.55
C LEU A 142 -13.33 -1.20 6.64
N TYR A 143 -13.75 -0.58 5.53
CA TYR A 143 -14.63 -1.22 4.54
C TYR A 143 -14.01 -2.51 3.98
N ILE A 144 -12.75 -2.45 3.55
CA ILE A 144 -12.02 -3.62 3.05
C ILE A 144 -11.93 -4.71 4.12
N SER A 145 -11.65 -4.33 5.38
CA SER A 145 -11.55 -5.28 6.49
C SER A 145 -12.88 -5.98 6.78
N LEU A 146 -14.00 -5.24 6.74
CA LEU A 146 -15.34 -5.80 6.93
C LEU A 146 -15.75 -6.72 5.78
N LYS A 147 -15.40 -6.35 4.55
CA LYS A 147 -15.65 -7.20 3.38
C LYS A 147 -14.85 -8.50 3.42
N MET A 148 -13.59 -8.45 3.86
CA MET A 148 -12.76 -9.66 4.04
C MET A 148 -13.28 -10.57 5.17
N LEU A 149 -13.97 -10.01 6.16
CA LEU A 149 -14.62 -10.79 7.22
C LEU A 149 -15.98 -11.37 6.81
N GLY A 150 -16.45 -11.08 5.58
CA GLY A 150 -17.75 -11.54 5.09
C GLY A 150 -18.96 -10.87 5.77
N VAL A 151 -18.74 -9.74 6.45
CA VAL A 151 -19.80 -9.00 7.16
C VAL A 151 -20.57 -8.08 6.19
N VAL A 152 -19.91 -7.70 5.09
CA VAL A 152 -20.50 -6.84 4.04
C VAL A 152 -20.38 -7.58 2.70
N PRO A 153 -21.47 -7.68 1.92
CA PRO A 153 -21.49 -8.33 0.61
C PRO A 153 -20.58 -7.64 -0.43
#